data_7965cce5383e650ec51ad3cb08035e7d
#
_entry.id   7965cce5383e650ec51ad3cb08035e7d
#
_cell.length_a   1.000
_cell.length_b   1.000
_cell.length_c   1.000
_cell.angle_alpha   90.00
_cell.angle_beta   90.00
_cell.angle_gamma   90.00
#
_symmetry.space_group_name_H-M   'P 1'
#
loop_
_entity.id
_entity.type
_entity.pdbx_description
1 polymer ?
#
loop_
_entity_poly.entity_id
_entity_poly.type
_entity_poly.pdbx_seq_one_letter_code
_entity_poly.pdbx_strand_id
1 'polypeptide(L)'
;VKDLDFGYRQITVRSGKGGKDRVTTFPKAIEPLLKDHLVRVKALHQRDLAEGCGAVYLPHALERKYPHAAEQWGWQYVFPSRNLSVDPRGGKKRRHHIDPSAVNEGIRSAVRKGGLHKKVSAHTLRHSFATHLL
;
A
#
# COMPACT_ATOMS: atom_id res chain seq x y z
N VAL A 1 -1.11 -3.19 -6.32
CA VAL A 1 -0.49 -4.54 -6.32
C VAL A 1 0.51 -4.70 -7.45
N LYS A 2 0.20 -4.24 -8.65
CA LYS A 2 1.08 -4.36 -9.83
C LYS A 2 2.50 -3.76 -9.68
N ASP A 3 2.69 -2.88 -8.70
CA ASP A 3 3.98 -2.24 -8.44
C ASP A 3 4.89 -3.07 -7.50
N LEU A 4 4.46 -4.29 -7.12
CA LEU A 4 5.25 -5.28 -6.40
C LEU A 4 5.76 -6.35 -7.37
N ASP A 5 7.07 -6.52 -7.44
CA ASP A 5 7.73 -7.58 -8.19
C ASP A 5 8.42 -8.55 -7.23
N PHE A 6 7.85 -9.73 -7.08
CA PHE A 6 8.42 -10.77 -6.21
C PHE A 6 9.60 -11.49 -6.85
N GLY A 7 9.69 -11.53 -8.18
CA GLY A 7 10.81 -12.13 -8.88
C GLY A 7 12.11 -11.36 -8.65
N TYR A 8 12.06 -10.06 -8.83
CA TYR A 8 13.19 -9.16 -8.57
C TYR A 8 13.21 -8.59 -7.13
N ARG A 9 12.18 -8.86 -6.32
CA ARG A 9 11.98 -8.28 -4.98
C ARG A 9 12.05 -6.76 -4.98
N GLN A 10 11.29 -6.17 -5.90
CA GLN A 10 11.27 -4.75 -6.14
C GLN A 10 9.88 -4.15 -5.92
N ILE A 11 9.88 -2.89 -5.52
CA ILE A 11 8.67 -2.06 -5.41
C ILE A 11 8.88 -0.84 -6.29
N THR A 12 7.95 -0.59 -7.19
CA THR A 12 7.90 0.66 -7.96
C THR A 12 7.11 1.69 -7.15
N VAL A 13 7.79 2.74 -6.68
CA VAL A 13 7.17 3.89 -6.01
C VAL A 13 6.87 4.93 -7.08
N ARG A 14 5.57 5.14 -7.35
CA ARG A 14 5.13 6.11 -8.35
C ARG A 14 4.96 7.49 -7.74
N SER A 15 5.27 8.52 -8.53
CA SER A 15 5.14 9.93 -8.15
C SER A 15 5.75 10.24 -6.78
N GLY A 16 6.94 9.70 -6.52
CA GLY A 16 7.68 9.96 -5.28
C GLY A 16 8.11 11.41 -5.14
N LYS A 17 9.05 11.71 -4.26
CA LYS A 17 9.56 13.07 -4.05
C LYS A 17 10.02 13.68 -5.38
N GLY A 18 9.46 14.84 -5.72
CA GLY A 18 9.72 15.52 -6.99
C GLY A 18 8.96 14.94 -8.20
N GLY A 19 7.88 14.16 -7.97
CA GLY A 19 7.04 13.60 -9.03
C GLY A 19 7.69 12.49 -9.86
N LYS A 20 8.85 11.97 -9.43
CA LYS A 20 9.59 10.93 -10.16
C LYS A 20 9.28 9.53 -9.63
N ASP A 21 9.12 8.59 -10.54
CA ASP A 21 9.05 7.17 -10.22
C ASP A 21 10.43 6.66 -9.81
N ARG A 22 10.47 5.72 -8.88
CA ARG A 22 11.69 5.04 -8.46
C ARG A 22 11.42 3.59 -8.13
N VAL A 23 12.42 2.75 -8.32
CA VAL A 23 12.40 1.36 -7.90
C VAL A 23 13.20 1.23 -6.61
N THR A 24 12.70 0.47 -5.66
CA THR A 24 13.40 0.09 -4.43
C THR A 24 13.22 -1.40 -4.18
N THR A 25 14.12 -1.99 -3.40
CA THR A 25 14.06 -3.41 -3.03
C THR A 25 13.36 -3.60 -1.70
N PHE A 26 12.87 -4.82 -1.45
CA PHE A 26 12.42 -5.25 -0.12
C PHE A 26 13.15 -6.51 0.34
N PRO A 27 13.35 -6.68 1.67
CA PRO A 27 14.08 -7.83 2.21
C PRO A 27 13.38 -9.15 1.92
N LYS A 28 14.15 -10.20 1.62
CA LYS A 28 13.63 -11.56 1.40
C LYS A 28 12.78 -12.05 2.56
N ALA A 29 13.13 -11.67 3.79
CA ALA A 29 12.42 -12.08 5.00
C ALA A 29 10.95 -11.64 5.06
N ILE A 30 10.57 -10.53 4.40
CA ILE A 30 9.17 -10.07 4.37
C ILE A 30 8.37 -10.69 3.22
N GLU A 31 8.98 -11.34 2.26
CA GLU A 31 8.29 -11.88 1.09
C GLU A 31 7.15 -12.85 1.45
N PRO A 32 7.34 -13.86 2.32
CA PRO A 32 6.26 -14.76 2.72
C PRO A 32 5.10 -14.01 3.40
N LEU A 33 5.43 -13.11 4.34
CA LEU A 33 4.44 -12.30 5.06
C LEU A 33 3.61 -11.42 4.12
N LEU A 34 4.28 -10.84 3.11
CA LEU A 34 3.62 -9.98 2.13
C LEU A 34 2.73 -10.81 1.19
N LYS A 35 3.16 -12.00 0.79
CA LYS A 35 2.33 -12.92 -0.01
C LYS A 35 1.08 -13.35 0.74
N ASP A 36 1.21 -13.76 2.00
CA ASP A 36 0.08 -14.12 2.88
C ASP A 36 -0.87 -12.93 3.10
N HIS A 37 -0.31 -11.74 3.27
CA HIS A 37 -1.11 -10.52 3.34
C HIS A 37 -1.92 -10.29 2.06
N LEU A 38 -1.30 -10.43 0.89
CA LEU A 38 -1.99 -10.23 -0.40
C LEU A 38 -3.09 -11.26 -0.65
N VAL A 39 -2.97 -12.50 -0.15
CA VAL A 39 -4.07 -13.48 -0.19
C VAL A 39 -5.29 -12.96 0.55
N ARG A 40 -5.10 -12.42 1.75
CA ARG A 40 -6.19 -11.82 2.55
C ARG A 40 -6.78 -10.57 1.88
N VAL A 41 -5.94 -9.72 1.32
CA VAL A 41 -6.38 -8.51 0.61
C VAL A 41 -7.15 -8.88 -0.65
N LYS A 42 -6.75 -9.93 -1.37
CA LYS A 42 -7.48 -10.42 -2.55
C LYS A 42 -8.87 -10.92 -2.19
N ALA A 43 -9.00 -11.69 -1.10
CA ALA A 43 -10.29 -12.15 -0.60
C ALA A 43 -11.19 -10.97 -0.18
N LEU A 44 -10.62 -9.94 0.45
CA LEU A 44 -11.33 -8.71 0.79
C LEU A 44 -11.82 -7.98 -0.47
N HIS A 45 -10.96 -7.84 -1.48
CA HIS A 45 -11.31 -7.22 -2.76
C HIS A 45 -12.43 -7.96 -3.48
N GLN A 46 -12.42 -9.29 -3.49
CA GLN A 46 -13.50 -10.09 -4.07
C GLN A 46 -14.85 -9.87 -3.38
N ARG A 47 -14.86 -9.71 -2.05
CA ARG A 47 -16.09 -9.33 -1.31
C ARG A 47 -16.54 -7.92 -1.69
N ASP A 48 -15.61 -6.97 -1.74
CA ASP A 48 -15.93 -5.60 -2.13
C ASP A 48 -16.48 -5.52 -3.56
N LEU A 49 -15.98 -6.34 -4.49
CA LEU A 49 -16.52 -6.46 -5.85
C LEU A 49 -17.96 -6.98 -5.85
N ALA A 50 -18.24 -8.02 -5.07
CA ALA A 50 -19.58 -8.59 -4.94
C ALA A 50 -20.59 -7.57 -4.36
N GLU A 51 -20.13 -6.63 -3.51
CA GLU A 51 -20.91 -5.55 -2.92
C GLU A 51 -20.96 -4.28 -3.80
N GLY A 52 -20.32 -4.28 -4.98
CA GLY A 52 -20.23 -3.12 -5.86
C GLY A 52 -19.30 -2.00 -5.38
N CYS A 53 -18.42 -2.28 -4.42
CA CYS A 53 -17.49 -1.34 -3.79
C CYS A 53 -16.02 -1.59 -4.13
N GLY A 54 -15.73 -2.54 -5.05
CA GLY A 54 -14.39 -3.03 -5.34
C GLY A 54 -13.55 -2.16 -6.29
N ALA A 55 -14.05 -1.01 -6.72
CA ALA A 55 -13.33 -0.12 -7.62
C ALA A 55 -12.47 0.88 -6.83
N VAL A 56 -11.17 0.99 -7.17
CA VAL A 56 -10.31 2.08 -6.68
C VAL A 56 -10.55 3.37 -7.46
N TYR A 57 -10.16 4.50 -6.87
CA TYR A 57 -10.14 5.76 -7.62
C TYR A 57 -9.00 5.76 -8.63
N LEU A 58 -9.31 6.08 -9.87
CA LEU A 58 -8.33 6.36 -10.91
C LEU A 58 -8.51 7.82 -11.38
N PRO A 59 -7.41 8.54 -11.65
CA PRO A 59 -7.48 9.83 -12.32
C PRO A 59 -8.19 9.71 -13.68
N HIS A 60 -8.95 10.73 -14.07
CA HIS A 60 -9.78 10.72 -15.29
C HIS A 60 -9.08 10.23 -16.56
N ALA A 61 -7.80 10.60 -16.75
CA ALA A 61 -7.04 10.16 -17.90
C ALA A 61 -6.80 8.65 -17.91
N LEU A 62 -6.54 8.05 -16.75
CA LEU A 62 -6.35 6.61 -16.60
C LEU A 62 -7.68 5.85 -16.71
N GLU A 63 -8.76 6.39 -16.15
CA GLU A 63 -10.08 5.79 -16.24
C GLU A 63 -10.57 5.69 -17.69
N ARG A 64 -10.33 6.73 -18.51
CA ARG A 64 -10.62 6.70 -19.95
C ARG A 64 -9.75 5.72 -20.73
N LYS A 65 -8.46 5.66 -20.39
CA LYS A 65 -7.50 4.77 -21.08
C LYS A 65 -7.72 3.30 -20.74
N TYR A 66 -8.14 3.03 -19.51
CA TYR A 66 -8.33 1.68 -18.97
C TYR A 66 -9.66 1.57 -18.23
N PRO A 67 -10.80 1.46 -18.94
CA PRO A 67 -12.14 1.56 -18.34
C PRO A 67 -12.44 0.57 -17.20
N HIS A 68 -11.82 -0.62 -17.22
CA HIS A 68 -12.03 -1.66 -16.22
C HIS A 68 -10.92 -1.78 -15.19
N ALA A 69 -9.89 -0.93 -15.29
CA ALA A 69 -8.71 -1.04 -14.43
C ALA A 69 -9.02 -0.80 -12.94
N ALA A 70 -10.02 0.04 -12.64
CA ALA A 70 -10.40 0.35 -11.27
C ALA A 70 -10.80 -0.88 -10.45
N GLU A 71 -11.37 -1.90 -11.08
CA GLU A 71 -11.80 -3.16 -10.44
C GLU A 71 -10.78 -4.28 -10.55
N GLN A 72 -9.76 -4.12 -11.39
CA GLN A 72 -8.75 -5.17 -11.57
C GLN A 72 -7.82 -5.28 -10.37
N TRP A 73 -7.44 -6.51 -10.04
CA TRP A 73 -6.56 -6.83 -8.92
C TRP A 73 -5.24 -6.07 -8.93
N GLY A 74 -4.60 -5.96 -10.08
CA GLY A 74 -3.33 -5.26 -10.21
C GLY A 74 -3.35 -3.80 -9.76
N TRP A 75 -4.49 -3.14 -9.86
CA TRP A 75 -4.68 -1.73 -9.50
C TRP A 75 -5.09 -1.51 -8.04
N GLN A 76 -5.39 -2.58 -7.29
CA GLN A 76 -5.79 -2.48 -5.90
C GLN A 76 -4.62 -2.09 -5.00
N TYR A 77 -4.95 -1.47 -3.86
CA TYR A 77 -3.97 -1.11 -2.84
C TYR A 77 -3.40 -2.36 -2.16
N VAL A 78 -2.10 -2.35 -1.89
CA VAL A 78 -1.44 -3.41 -1.11
C VAL A 78 -1.88 -3.37 0.34
N PHE A 79 -2.08 -2.17 0.89
CA PHE A 79 -2.57 -1.93 2.24
C PHE A 79 -3.89 -1.16 2.20
N PRO A 80 -5.01 -1.84 1.98
CA PRO A 80 -6.33 -1.20 1.99
C PRO A 80 -6.74 -0.81 3.41
N SER A 81 -7.59 0.21 3.50
CA SER A 81 -8.24 0.59 4.76
C SER A 81 -9.13 -0.54 5.28
N ARG A 82 -9.30 -0.61 6.59
CA ARG A 82 -10.23 -1.55 7.22
C ARG A 82 -11.69 -1.29 6.81
N ASN A 83 -12.06 -0.02 6.68
CA ASN A 83 -13.43 0.41 6.42
C ASN A 83 -13.61 0.93 4.99
N LEU A 84 -14.83 0.76 4.47
CA LEU A 84 -15.29 1.46 3.28
C LEU A 84 -15.61 2.91 3.64
N SER A 85 -15.36 3.83 2.71
CA SER A 85 -15.70 5.24 2.86
C SER A 85 -16.29 5.80 1.56
N VAL A 86 -17.02 6.91 1.66
CA VAL A 86 -17.50 7.64 0.49
C VAL A 86 -16.37 8.50 -0.05
N ASP A 87 -16.03 8.30 -1.32
CA ASP A 87 -15.02 9.11 -2.00
C ASP A 87 -15.56 10.52 -2.26
N PRO A 88 -14.96 11.56 -1.68
CA PRO A 88 -15.47 12.94 -1.82
C PRO A 88 -15.41 13.46 -3.28
N ARG A 89 -14.59 12.83 -4.13
CA ARG A 89 -14.41 13.24 -5.54
C ARG A 89 -15.52 12.76 -6.46
N GLY A 90 -16.18 11.64 -6.14
CA GLY A 90 -17.20 11.04 -6.99
C GLY A 90 -18.40 10.49 -6.25
N GLY A 91 -18.48 10.63 -4.92
CA GLY A 91 -19.59 10.16 -4.10
C GLY A 91 -19.74 8.63 -4.05
N LYS A 92 -18.85 7.87 -4.70
CA LYS A 92 -18.90 6.41 -4.72
C LYS A 92 -18.33 5.84 -3.42
N LYS A 93 -18.97 4.80 -2.87
CA LYS A 93 -18.48 4.05 -1.75
C LYS A 93 -17.34 3.14 -2.21
N ARG A 94 -16.16 3.29 -1.61
CA ARG A 94 -14.94 2.58 -2.00
C ARG A 94 -14.09 2.22 -0.78
N ARG A 95 -13.15 1.31 -0.96
CA ARG A 95 -12.08 1.06 0.00
C ARG A 95 -10.84 1.85 -0.41
N HIS A 96 -10.43 2.76 0.45
CA HIS A 96 -9.19 3.53 0.29
C HIS A 96 -7.98 2.74 0.79
N HIS A 97 -6.79 3.30 0.63
CA HIS A 97 -5.59 2.79 1.29
C HIS A 97 -5.62 3.11 2.80
N ILE A 98 -4.80 2.40 3.56
CA ILE A 98 -4.58 2.71 4.98
C ILE A 98 -4.08 4.15 5.15
N ASP A 99 -4.55 4.83 6.19
CA ASP A 99 -4.09 6.17 6.51
C ASP A 99 -2.63 6.13 7.01
N PRO A 100 -1.75 7.05 6.58
CA PRO A 100 -0.37 7.14 7.05
C PRO A 100 -0.24 7.26 8.56
N SER A 101 -1.22 7.87 9.24
CA SER A 101 -1.24 7.98 10.70
C SER A 101 -1.30 6.62 11.39
N ALA A 102 -2.04 5.66 10.81
CA ALA A 102 -2.13 4.30 11.33
C ALA A 102 -0.78 3.56 11.24
N VAL A 103 -0.01 3.79 10.18
CA VAL A 103 1.36 3.26 10.05
C VAL A 103 2.28 3.85 11.12
N ASN A 104 2.22 5.15 11.32
CA ASN A 104 3.02 5.84 12.34
C ASN A 104 2.66 5.36 13.75
N GLU A 105 1.37 5.13 14.04
CA GLU A 105 0.96 4.59 15.34
C GLU A 105 1.44 3.14 15.53
N GLY A 106 1.41 2.33 14.49
CA GLY A 106 2.01 0.99 14.49
C GLY A 106 3.50 1.02 14.84
N ILE A 107 4.26 1.93 14.25
CA ILE A 107 5.69 2.15 14.56
C ILE A 107 5.87 2.56 16.03
N ARG A 108 5.09 3.54 16.52
CA ARG A 108 5.15 3.97 17.92
C ARG A 108 4.84 2.83 18.90
N SER A 109 3.83 2.02 18.56
CA SER A 109 3.47 0.85 19.38
C SER A 109 4.61 -0.18 19.41
N ALA A 110 5.24 -0.47 18.27
CA ALA A 110 6.37 -1.39 18.20
C ALA A 110 7.58 -0.88 19.02
N VAL A 111 7.86 0.42 18.93
CA VAL A 111 8.93 1.08 19.72
C VAL A 111 8.69 0.94 21.22
N ARG A 112 7.45 1.19 21.68
CA ARG A 112 7.07 1.02 23.10
C ARG A 112 7.23 -0.44 23.56
N LYS A 113 6.71 -1.38 22.76
CA LYS A 113 6.80 -2.82 23.07
C LYS A 113 8.23 -3.34 23.09
N GLY A 114 9.09 -2.80 22.23
CA GLY A 114 10.52 -3.14 22.17
C GLY A 114 11.39 -2.46 23.25
N GLY A 115 10.79 -1.63 24.13
CA GLY A 115 11.54 -0.94 25.17
C GLY A 115 12.57 0.07 24.65
N LEU A 116 12.38 0.57 23.42
CA LEU A 116 13.33 1.51 22.83
C LEU A 116 13.08 2.93 23.35
N HIS A 117 14.07 3.51 23.99
CA HIS A 117 14.00 4.88 24.55
C HIS A 117 14.34 5.97 23.52
N LYS A 118 14.48 5.61 22.24
CA LYS A 118 14.77 6.55 21.15
C LYS A 118 13.50 6.92 20.39
N LYS A 119 13.45 8.14 19.87
CA LYS A 119 12.40 8.57 18.97
C LYS A 119 12.60 7.89 17.61
N VAL A 120 11.74 6.94 17.26
CA VAL A 120 11.75 6.22 15.99
C VAL A 120 10.54 6.61 15.17
N SER A 121 10.74 6.91 13.90
CA SER A 121 9.72 7.25 12.92
C SER A 121 9.92 6.42 11.64
N ALA A 122 8.96 6.45 10.72
CA ALA A 122 9.12 5.86 9.39
C ALA A 122 10.40 6.38 8.68
N HIS A 123 10.74 7.65 8.87
CA HIS A 123 11.95 8.26 8.33
C HIS A 123 13.23 7.66 8.93
N THR A 124 13.23 7.43 10.24
CA THR A 124 14.33 6.75 10.94
C THR A 124 14.55 5.33 10.38
N LEU A 125 13.48 4.57 10.20
CA LEU A 125 13.54 3.23 9.63
C LEU A 125 14.07 3.24 8.18
N ARG A 126 13.65 4.22 7.39
CA ARG A 126 14.14 4.41 6.02
C ARG A 126 15.65 4.69 5.99
N HIS A 127 16.15 5.56 6.87
CA HIS A 127 17.59 5.84 6.96
C HIS A 127 18.38 4.62 7.40
N SER A 128 17.90 3.92 8.42
CA SER A 128 18.51 2.68 8.89
C SER A 128 18.60 1.63 7.77
N PHE A 129 17.52 1.44 7.02
CA PHE A 129 17.51 0.52 5.89
C PHE A 129 18.54 0.90 4.81
N ALA A 130 18.60 2.17 4.44
CA ALA A 130 19.57 2.65 3.45
C ALA A 130 21.02 2.46 3.92
N THR A 131 21.30 2.71 5.20
CA THR A 131 22.64 2.53 5.79
C THR A 131 23.07 1.07 5.82
N HIS A 132 22.16 0.14 6.08
CA HIS A 132 22.47 -1.29 6.15
C HIS A 132 22.51 -2.00 4.78
N LEU A 133 22.09 -1.34 3.71
CA LEU A 133 22.23 -1.84 2.34
C LEU A 133 23.58 -1.49 1.70
N LEU A 134 24.29 -0.53 2.25
CA LEU A 134 25.63 -0.12 1.83
C LEU A 134 26.70 -0.94 2.56
#